data_5da10bd4ee805f4b8bdd9d9caaf09672
#
_entry.id   5da10bd4ee805f4b8bdd9d9caaf09672
#
_cell.length_a   1.000
_cell.length_b   1.000
_cell.length_c   1.000
_cell.angle_alpha   90.00
_cell.angle_beta   90.00
_cell.angle_gamma   90.00
#
_symmetry.space_group_name_H-M   'P 1'
#
loop_
_entity.id
_entity.type
_entity.pdbx_description
1 polymer ?
#
loop_
_entity_poly.entity_id
_entity_poly.type
_entity_poly.pdbx_seq_one_letter_code
_entity_poly.pdbx_strand_id
1 'polypeptide(L)'
;MLDQIVREGAQRMLAAALQAEVAAYIAAHTGEVDEQGRRLVVRNGYAEPREVLTSAGAIEVKAPRVNDKRVDEATGQRQRFASAILPAWCRKVRLGDPAGVVP
;
A
#
# COMPACT_ATOMS: atom_id res chain seq x y z
N MET A 1 -18.32 20.71 -6.50
CA MET A 1 -17.37 21.25 -7.40
C MET A 1 -15.99 21.25 -6.85
N LEU A 2 -15.65 22.21 -6.01
CA LEU A 2 -14.31 22.25 -5.45
C LEU A 2 -13.98 20.98 -4.69
N ASP A 3 -14.94 20.46 -3.96
CA ASP A 3 -14.73 19.24 -3.20
C ASP A 3 -14.33 18.08 -4.07
N GLN A 4 -14.97 17.98 -5.23
CA GLN A 4 -14.66 16.91 -6.15
C GLN A 4 -13.27 17.09 -6.75
N ILE A 5 -12.90 18.31 -7.08
CA ILE A 5 -11.59 18.60 -7.63
C ILE A 5 -10.50 18.26 -6.61
N VAL A 6 -10.72 18.61 -5.35
CA VAL A 6 -9.79 18.31 -4.28
C VAL A 6 -9.65 16.81 -4.09
N ARG A 7 -10.77 16.09 -4.11
CA ARG A 7 -10.72 14.64 -3.94
C ARG A 7 -10.00 13.95 -5.10
N GLU A 8 -10.24 14.42 -6.31
CA GLU A 8 -9.55 13.84 -7.48
C GLU A 8 -8.06 14.11 -7.41
N GLY A 9 -7.69 15.31 -6.99
CA GLY A 9 -6.28 15.62 -6.81
C GLY A 9 -5.63 14.77 -5.74
N ALA A 10 -6.33 14.59 -4.63
CA ALA A 10 -5.83 13.76 -3.55
C ALA A 10 -5.70 12.30 -4.00
N GLN A 11 -6.66 11.82 -4.79
CA GLN A 11 -6.60 10.46 -5.30
C GLN A 11 -5.38 10.24 -6.20
N ARG A 12 -5.12 11.20 -7.09
CA ARG A 12 -3.97 11.11 -7.98
C ARG A 12 -2.65 11.16 -7.20
N MET A 13 -2.58 12.04 -6.22
CA MET A 13 -1.38 12.15 -5.41
C MET A 13 -1.13 10.88 -4.63
N LEU A 14 -2.17 10.33 -4.04
CA LEU A 14 -2.04 9.10 -3.28
C LEU A 14 -1.63 7.94 -4.20
N ALA A 15 -2.25 7.83 -5.35
CA ALA A 15 -1.91 6.78 -6.31
C ALA A 15 -0.45 6.89 -6.73
N ALA A 16 0.02 8.10 -7.02
CA ALA A 16 1.41 8.29 -7.41
C ALA A 16 2.37 7.95 -6.28
N ALA A 17 2.01 8.34 -5.05
CA ALA A 17 2.86 8.05 -3.90
C ALA A 17 2.95 6.54 -3.65
N LEU A 18 1.84 5.82 -3.79
CA LEU A 18 1.85 4.37 -3.60
C LEU A 18 2.69 3.67 -4.68
N GLN A 19 2.62 4.14 -5.92
CA GLN A 19 3.46 3.59 -6.98
C GLN A 19 4.93 3.82 -6.68
N ALA A 20 5.28 5.00 -6.22
CA ALA A 20 6.66 5.32 -5.88
C ALA A 20 7.15 4.49 -4.70
N GLU A 21 6.29 4.28 -3.72
CA GLU A 21 6.63 3.48 -2.55
C GLU A 21 6.95 2.04 -2.95
N VAL A 22 6.09 1.46 -3.76
CA VAL A 22 6.29 0.08 -4.22
C VAL A 22 7.53 -0.02 -5.09
N ALA A 23 7.74 0.95 -5.99
CA ALA A 23 8.90 0.93 -6.85
C ALA A 23 10.19 1.01 -6.03
N ALA A 24 10.21 1.83 -4.99
CA ALA A 24 11.37 1.94 -4.12
C ALA A 24 11.63 0.65 -3.35
N TYR A 25 10.57 0.02 -2.86
CA TYR A 25 10.70 -1.23 -2.14
C TYR A 25 11.30 -2.32 -3.03
N ILE A 26 10.78 -2.44 -4.25
CA ILE A 26 11.29 -3.43 -5.20
C ILE A 26 12.72 -3.13 -5.57
N ALA A 27 13.05 -1.85 -5.81
CA ALA A 27 14.41 -1.45 -6.17
C ALA A 27 15.39 -1.79 -5.06
N ALA A 28 14.98 -1.67 -3.82
CA ALA A 28 15.86 -1.96 -2.68
C ALA A 28 16.19 -3.46 -2.57
N HIS A 29 15.42 -4.30 -3.23
CA HIS A 29 15.58 -5.75 -3.12
C HIS A 29 15.88 -6.44 -4.45
N THR A 30 16.34 -5.67 -5.45
CA THR A 30 16.60 -6.24 -6.77
C THR A 30 17.68 -7.31 -6.77
N GLY A 31 18.61 -7.24 -5.84
CA GLY A 31 19.68 -8.22 -5.77
C GLY A 31 19.29 -9.53 -5.11
N GLU A 32 18.08 -9.60 -4.54
CA GLU A 32 17.65 -10.81 -3.86
C GLU A 32 16.92 -11.70 -4.83
N VAL A 33 17.54 -12.81 -5.20
CA VAL A 33 17.03 -13.69 -6.22
C VAL A 33 16.99 -15.12 -5.71
N ASP A 34 16.21 -15.95 -6.38
CA ASP A 34 16.14 -17.38 -6.05
C ASP A 34 17.23 -18.15 -6.77
N GLU A 35 17.18 -19.47 -6.66
CA GLU A 35 18.20 -20.32 -7.24
C GLU A 35 18.26 -20.25 -8.74
N GLN A 36 17.16 -19.88 -9.37
CA GLN A 36 17.08 -19.72 -10.82
C GLN A 36 17.39 -18.30 -11.26
N GLY A 37 17.79 -17.43 -10.34
CA GLY A 37 18.09 -16.04 -10.68
C GLY A 37 16.88 -15.14 -10.78
N ARG A 38 15.70 -15.61 -10.38
CA ARG A 38 14.49 -14.79 -10.44
C ARG A 38 14.36 -13.96 -9.18
N ARG A 39 13.89 -12.74 -9.34
CA ARG A 39 13.74 -11.85 -8.21
C ARG A 39 12.73 -12.38 -7.20
N LEU A 40 13.09 -12.24 -5.93
CA LEU A 40 12.19 -12.64 -4.84
C LEU A 40 11.14 -11.58 -4.53
N VAL A 41 11.39 -10.33 -4.88
CA VAL A 41 10.45 -9.24 -4.62
C VAL A 41 10.04 -8.64 -5.95
N VAL A 42 8.77 -8.83 -6.32
CA VAL A 42 8.26 -8.37 -7.61
C VAL A 42 6.90 -7.72 -7.43
N ARG A 43 6.57 -6.85 -8.35
CA ARG A 43 5.25 -6.26 -8.40
C ARG A 43 4.24 -7.31 -8.84
N ASN A 44 3.05 -7.29 -8.25
CA ASN A 44 2.03 -8.30 -8.51
C ASN A 44 0.66 -7.64 -8.66
N GLY A 45 0.49 -6.85 -9.72
CA GLY A 45 -0.79 -6.25 -10.04
C GLY A 45 -1.27 -5.28 -8.98
N TYR A 46 -2.58 -5.25 -8.78
CA TYR A 46 -3.22 -4.33 -7.86
C TYR A 46 -4.15 -5.07 -6.93
N ALA A 47 -4.32 -4.51 -5.74
CA ALA A 47 -5.32 -5.00 -4.82
C ALA A 47 -6.71 -4.56 -5.31
N GLU A 48 -7.74 -5.14 -4.72
CA GLU A 48 -9.10 -4.71 -5.02
C GLU A 48 -9.27 -3.24 -4.66
N PRO A 49 -10.05 -2.48 -5.42
CA PRO A 49 -10.32 -1.10 -5.06
C PRO A 49 -11.00 -1.03 -3.71
N ARG A 50 -10.63 -0.03 -2.94
CA ARG A 50 -11.28 0.18 -1.65
C ARG A 50 -11.39 1.67 -1.38
N GLU A 51 -12.31 2.04 -0.52
CA GLU A 51 -12.47 3.40 -0.10
C GLU A 51 -11.58 3.68 1.09
N VAL A 52 -10.90 4.82 1.03
CA VAL A 52 -10.04 5.27 2.12
C VAL A 52 -10.56 6.63 2.55
N LEU A 53 -10.78 6.79 3.84
CA LEU A 53 -11.25 8.06 4.36
C LEU A 53 -10.06 8.94 4.67
N THR A 54 -9.97 10.06 3.98
CA THR A 54 -8.87 11.00 4.15
C THR A 54 -9.41 12.35 4.59
N SER A 55 -8.51 13.28 4.87
CA SER A 55 -8.92 14.64 5.21
C SER A 55 -9.59 15.34 4.04
N ALA A 56 -9.38 14.85 2.82
CA ALA A 56 -10.06 15.37 1.63
C ALA A 56 -11.37 14.65 1.37
N GLY A 57 -11.79 13.74 2.26
CA GLY A 57 -13.00 12.96 2.09
C GLY A 57 -12.67 11.52 1.72
N ALA A 58 -13.70 10.77 1.35
CA ALA A 58 -13.52 9.39 0.93
C ALA A 58 -13.02 9.36 -0.50
N ILE A 59 -11.95 8.61 -0.72
CA ILE A 59 -11.41 8.44 -2.07
C ILE A 59 -11.19 6.96 -2.34
N GLU A 60 -11.34 6.59 -3.59
CA GLU A 60 -11.11 5.20 -3.96
C GLU A 60 -9.64 4.99 -4.28
N VAL A 61 -9.11 3.90 -3.78
CA VAL A 61 -7.70 3.57 -3.94
C VAL A 61 -7.56 2.15 -4.46
N LYS A 62 -6.68 2.00 -5.42
CA LYS A 62 -6.33 0.71 -5.97
C LYS A 62 -4.83 0.56 -5.76
N ALA A 63 -4.45 -0.06 -4.67
CA ALA A 63 -3.05 -0.09 -4.27
C ALA A 63 -2.28 -1.15 -5.05
N PRO A 64 -1.06 -0.83 -5.50
CA PRO A 64 -0.22 -1.84 -6.13
C PRO A 64 0.18 -2.89 -5.10
N ARG A 65 0.30 -4.12 -5.55
CA ARG A 65 0.65 -5.23 -4.69
C ARG A 65 2.07 -5.68 -4.95
N VAL A 66 2.70 -6.17 -3.92
CA VAL A 66 4.04 -6.73 -3.99
C VAL A 66 3.98 -8.19 -3.59
N ASN A 67 4.62 -9.03 -4.38
CA ASN A 67 4.84 -10.42 -4.02
C ASN A 67 6.26 -10.51 -3.48
N ASP A 68 6.38 -10.70 -2.18
CA ASP A 68 7.68 -10.81 -1.52
C ASP A 68 7.83 -12.26 -1.07
N LYS A 69 8.73 -12.96 -1.72
CA LYS A 69 8.92 -14.38 -1.45
C LYS A 69 10.05 -14.65 -0.46
N ARG A 70 10.66 -13.59 0.08
CA ARG A 70 11.74 -13.77 1.03
C ARG A 70 11.21 -14.36 2.33
N VAL A 71 12.02 -15.18 2.95
CA VAL A 71 11.66 -15.83 4.20
C VAL A 71 12.70 -15.45 5.24
N ASP A 72 12.24 -15.10 6.43
CA ASP A 72 13.11 -14.84 7.55
C ASP A 72 13.62 -16.18 8.06
N GLU A 73 14.92 -16.41 7.95
CA GLU A 73 15.50 -17.71 8.32
C GLU A 73 15.38 -18.00 9.81
N ALA A 74 15.34 -16.97 10.62
CA ALA A 74 15.26 -17.16 12.06
C ALA A 74 13.88 -17.65 12.49
N THR A 75 12.82 -17.16 11.84
CA THR A 75 11.45 -17.47 12.25
C THR A 75 10.71 -18.35 11.25
N GLY A 76 11.22 -18.49 10.04
CA GLY A 76 10.55 -19.22 8.97
C GLY A 76 9.38 -18.48 8.40
N GLN A 77 9.18 -17.23 8.76
CA GLN A 77 8.03 -16.45 8.29
C GLN A 77 8.38 -15.67 7.04
N ARG A 78 7.38 -15.54 6.18
CA ARG A 78 7.53 -14.78 4.96
C ARG A 78 7.55 -13.30 5.25
N GLN A 79 8.43 -12.59 4.58
CA GLN A 79 8.45 -11.13 4.63
C GLN A 79 7.23 -10.59 3.90
N ARG A 80 6.80 -9.41 4.31
CA ARG A 80 5.66 -8.77 3.70
C ARG A 80 5.91 -7.30 3.52
N PHE A 81 5.49 -6.79 2.39
CA PHE A 81 5.47 -5.36 2.19
C PHE A 81 4.25 -4.76 2.88
N ALA A 82 4.47 -3.69 3.61
CA ALA A 82 3.38 -2.92 4.19
C ALA A 82 3.59 -1.46 3.86
N SER A 83 2.55 -0.82 3.35
CA SER A 83 2.63 0.57 2.98
C SER A 83 2.72 1.45 4.23
N ALA A 84 3.65 2.39 4.21
CA ALA A 84 3.70 3.41 5.25
C ALA A 84 2.88 4.64 4.84
N ILE A 85 2.58 4.76 3.57
CA ILE A 85 1.87 5.93 3.04
C ILE A 85 0.39 5.87 3.34
N LEU A 86 -0.23 4.71 3.12
CA LEU A 86 -1.67 4.59 3.36
C LEU A 86 -2.07 4.96 4.78
N PRO A 87 -1.40 4.44 5.82
CA PRO A 87 -1.78 4.85 7.18
C PRO A 87 -1.62 6.33 7.42
N ALA A 88 -0.61 6.96 6.80
CA ALA A 88 -0.39 8.38 7.01
C ALA A 88 -1.47 9.23 6.35
N TRP A 89 -2.09 8.73 5.29
CA TRP A 89 -3.16 9.44 4.59
C TRP A 89 -4.53 9.19 5.18
N CYS A 90 -4.72 8.07 5.87
CA CYS A 90 -6.02 7.73 6.40
C CYS A 90 -6.36 8.59 7.59
N ARG A 91 -7.61 9.04 7.65
CA ARG A 91 -8.12 9.70 8.82
C ARG A 91 -8.17 8.71 9.94
N LYS A 92 -7.74 9.12 11.12
CA LYS A 92 -7.82 8.24 12.25
C LYS A 92 -9.25 7.97 12.61
N VAL A 93 -9.56 6.69 12.80
CA VAL A 93 -10.87 6.27 13.22
C VAL A 93 -10.76 5.88 14.69
N ARG A 94 -11.70 6.35 15.50
CA ARG A 94 -11.68 6.00 16.89
C ARG A 94 -11.97 4.54 17.08
N LEU A 95 -11.23 3.96 17.97
CA LEU A 95 -11.49 2.61 18.32
C LEU A 95 -12.87 2.50 18.83
N GLY A 96 -13.49 1.47 18.60
CA GLY A 96 -14.82 1.34 18.99
C GLY A 96 -15.77 1.89 18.00
N ASP A 97 -15.33 2.66 17.11
CA ASP A 97 -16.16 2.98 15.99
C ASP A 97 -16.30 1.73 15.24
N PRO A 98 -17.47 1.38 15.01
CA PRO A 98 -17.68 0.12 14.43
C PRO A 98 -17.08 0.04 13.11
N ALA A 99 -16.74 0.98 12.70
CA ALA A 99 -16.10 0.85 11.57
C ALA A 99 -14.97 0.08 11.78
N GLY A 100 -15.20 -0.20 12.34
CA GLY A 100 -14.36 -0.74 12.64
C GLY A 100 -14.08 -0.36 13.40
N VAL A 101 -14.69 -0.05 13.65
CA VAL A 101 -14.55 0.21 14.46
C VAL A 101 -14.84 0.70 15.18
N VAL A 102 -15.02 0.88 15.52
CA VAL A 102 -14.79 1.47 16.32
C VAL A 102 -15.44 1.65 17.11
N PRO A 103 -15.62 1.63 18.01
CA PRO A 103 -16.11 1.80 19.03
C PRO A 103 -16.29 2.63 19.45
#